data_7e012b73179ae41206733568bf25c043
#
_entry.id   7e012b73179ae41206733568bf25c043
#
_cell.length_a   1.000
_cell.length_b   1.000
_cell.length_c   1.000
_cell.angle_alpha   90.00
_cell.angle_beta   90.00
_cell.angle_gamma   90.00
#
_symmetry.space_group_name_H-M   'P 1'
#
loop_
_entity.id
_entity.type
_entity.pdbx_description
1 polymer ?
#
loop_
_entity_poly.entity_id
_entity_poly.type
_entity_poly.pdbx_seq_one_letter_code
_entity_poly.pdbx_strand_id
1 'polypeptide(L)' 'MKQLIRIYASWFAETAQLTDAEKGQLIDALMRSVIMGKEQPPEGNARFIFPQLMARIWRENSTHEKRKAEREARRNDRE' A
#
# COMPACT_ATOMS: atom_id res chain seq x y z
N MET A 1 7.95 8.26 -10.87
CA MET A 1 8.30 7.85 -9.52
C MET A 1 7.71 6.48 -9.23
N LYS A 2 8.52 5.53 -8.77
CA LYS A 2 8.06 4.18 -8.47
C LYS A 2 7.37 4.16 -7.12
N GLN A 3 6.14 3.70 -7.10
CA GLN A 3 5.40 3.47 -5.86
C GLN A 3 5.48 1.99 -5.52
N LEU A 4 5.62 1.69 -4.24
CA LEU A 4 5.74 0.33 -3.75
C LEU A 4 4.46 -0.12 -3.08
N ILE A 5 4.11 -1.38 -3.34
CA ILE A 5 3.07 -2.08 -2.59
C ILE A 5 3.71 -3.38 -2.10
N ARG A 6 3.84 -3.51 -0.78
CA ARG A 6 4.35 -4.73 -0.17
C ARG A 6 3.20 -5.58 0.31
N ILE A 7 3.22 -6.84 -0.08
CA ILE A 7 2.24 -7.83 0.35
C ILE A 7 2.94 -8.77 1.32
N TYR A 8 2.47 -8.80 2.55
CA TYR A 8 3.05 -9.63 3.61
C TYR A 8 2.29 -10.95 3.74
N ALA A 9 3.01 -11.99 4.17
CA ALA A 9 2.40 -13.29 4.42
C ALA A 9 1.25 -13.21 5.43
N SER A 10 1.34 -12.29 6.38
CA SER A 10 0.28 -12.05 7.38
C SER A 10 -1.04 -11.64 6.74
N TRP A 11 -1.01 -11.05 5.54
CA TRP A 11 -2.24 -10.67 4.85
C TRP A 11 -3.08 -11.89 4.45
N PHE A 12 -2.45 -13.04 4.29
CA PHE A 12 -3.18 -14.29 4.03
C PHE A 12 -4.15 -14.59 5.16
N ALA A 13 -3.71 -14.45 6.41
CA ALA A 13 -4.56 -14.64 7.58
C ALA A 13 -5.60 -13.53 7.71
N GLU A 14 -5.21 -12.28 7.48
CA GLU A 14 -6.11 -11.13 7.56
C GLU A 14 -7.23 -11.17 6.53
N THR A 15 -6.99 -11.79 5.38
CA THR A 15 -7.97 -11.92 4.30
C THR A 15 -8.63 -13.30 4.22
N ALA A 16 -8.41 -14.15 5.23
CA ALA A 16 -8.86 -15.54 5.20
C ALA A 16 -10.39 -15.69 5.06
N GLN A 17 -11.17 -14.70 5.53
CA GLN A 17 -12.63 -14.72 5.44
C GLN A 17 -13.16 -14.24 4.09
N LEU A 18 -12.29 -13.72 3.23
CA LEU A 18 -12.70 -13.26 1.91
C LEU A 18 -12.66 -14.40 0.90
N THR A 19 -13.57 -14.38 -0.06
CA THR A 19 -13.51 -15.27 -1.22
C THR A 19 -12.32 -14.88 -2.11
N ASP A 20 -11.94 -15.77 -3.03
CA ASP A 20 -10.87 -15.47 -3.98
C ASP A 20 -11.20 -14.24 -4.84
N ALA A 21 -12.47 -14.10 -5.25
CA ALA A 21 -12.92 -12.93 -5.98
C ALA A 21 -12.79 -11.65 -5.15
N GLU A 22 -13.16 -11.71 -3.88
CA GLU A 22 -13.05 -10.56 -2.97
C GLU A 22 -11.60 -10.19 -2.70
N LYS A 23 -10.70 -11.17 -2.56
CA LYS A 23 -9.27 -10.93 -2.43
C LYS A 23 -8.71 -10.21 -3.66
N GLY A 24 -9.14 -10.64 -4.87
CA GLY A 24 -8.75 -9.99 -6.11
C GLY A 24 -9.24 -8.55 -6.18
N GLN A 25 -10.49 -8.30 -5.77
CA GLN A 25 -11.05 -6.96 -5.70
C GLN A 25 -10.28 -6.07 -4.72
N LEU A 26 -9.88 -6.63 -3.58
CA LEU A 26 -9.08 -5.91 -2.59
C LEU A 26 -7.73 -5.49 -3.16
N ILE A 27 -7.00 -6.41 -3.77
CA ILE A 27 -5.69 -6.14 -4.36
C ILE A 27 -5.81 -5.10 -5.48
N ASP A 28 -6.80 -5.25 -6.36
CA ASP A 28 -7.04 -4.29 -7.44
C ASP A 28 -7.34 -2.89 -6.90
N ALA A 29 -8.16 -2.79 -5.85
CA ALA A 29 -8.49 -1.52 -5.21
C ALA A 29 -7.24 -0.87 -4.57
N LEU A 30 -6.38 -1.66 -3.93
CA LEU A 30 -5.13 -1.16 -3.36
C LEU A 30 -4.21 -0.61 -4.44
N MET A 31 -4.07 -1.34 -5.54
CA MET A 31 -3.23 -0.92 -6.66
C MET A 31 -3.75 0.35 -7.32
N ARG A 32 -5.07 0.43 -7.55
CA ARG A 32 -5.68 1.64 -8.10
C ARG A 32 -5.48 2.84 -7.19
N SER A 33 -5.63 2.65 -5.89
CA SER A 33 -5.48 3.74 -4.92
C SER A 33 -4.07 4.31 -4.96
N VAL A 34 -3.05 3.45 -5.03
CA VAL A 34 -1.66 3.88 -5.11
C VAL A 34 -1.39 4.62 -6.41
N ILE A 35 -1.87 4.09 -7.55
CA ILE A 35 -1.67 4.70 -8.87
C ILE A 35 -2.38 6.06 -8.96
N MET A 36 -3.61 6.14 -8.44
CA MET A 36 -4.42 7.36 -8.51
C MET A 36 -4.03 8.41 -7.46
N GLY A 37 -3.28 8.00 -6.43
CA GLY A 37 -2.91 8.90 -5.34
C GLY A 37 -4.04 9.20 -4.37
N LYS A 38 -5.16 8.49 -4.44
CA LYS A 38 -6.29 8.63 -3.51
C LYS A 38 -7.00 7.30 -3.35
N GLU A 39 -7.67 7.14 -2.21
CA GLU A 39 -8.33 5.88 -1.88
C GLU A 39 -9.46 5.55 -2.85
N GLN A 40 -9.44 4.32 -3.36
CA GLN A 40 -10.44 3.74 -4.24
C GLN A 40 -10.97 2.47 -3.60
N PRO A 41 -11.85 2.56 -2.57
CA PRO A 41 -12.27 1.40 -1.81
C PRO A 41 -13.05 0.39 -2.68
N PRO A 42 -12.87 -0.92 -2.42
CA PRO A 42 -13.63 -1.94 -3.13
C PRO A 42 -15.07 -2.00 -2.61
N GLU A 43 -15.93 -2.65 -3.37
CA GLU A 43 -17.28 -2.98 -2.93
C GLU A 43 -17.28 -4.31 -2.18
N GLY A 44 -18.34 -4.59 -1.45
CA GLY A 44 -18.52 -5.85 -0.74
C GLY A 44 -17.67 -5.97 0.53
N ASN A 45 -17.38 -7.20 0.93
CA ASN A 45 -16.71 -7.47 2.21
C ASN A 45 -15.27 -7.00 2.25
N ALA A 46 -14.61 -6.87 1.11
CA ALA A 46 -13.23 -6.38 1.05
C ALA A 46 -13.09 -4.96 1.58
N ARG A 47 -14.17 -4.16 1.55
CA ARG A 47 -14.16 -2.77 2.04
C ARG A 47 -13.85 -2.66 3.53
N PHE A 48 -14.11 -3.71 4.31
CA PHE A 48 -13.85 -3.69 5.75
C PHE A 48 -12.36 -3.86 6.07
N ILE A 49 -11.62 -4.53 5.20
CA ILE A 49 -10.18 -4.76 5.38
C ILE A 49 -9.36 -3.68 4.67
N PHE A 50 -9.89 -3.10 3.63
CA PHE A 50 -9.21 -2.11 2.77
C PHE A 50 -8.57 -0.96 3.57
N PRO A 51 -9.27 -0.30 4.52
CA PRO A 51 -8.67 0.87 5.19
C PRO A 51 -7.39 0.56 5.94
N GLN A 52 -7.31 -0.56 6.65
CA GLN A 52 -6.12 -0.89 7.43
C GLN A 52 -4.94 -1.26 6.53
N LEU A 53 -5.17 -1.96 5.43
CA LEU A 53 -4.13 -2.28 4.48
C LEU A 53 -3.67 -1.04 3.73
N MET A 54 -4.61 -0.17 3.35
CA MET A 54 -4.30 1.08 2.66
C MET A 54 -3.45 2.00 3.54
N ALA A 55 -3.78 2.11 4.83
CA ALA A 55 -3.01 2.89 5.79
C ALA A 55 -1.57 2.39 5.90
N ARG A 56 -1.37 1.07 5.91
CA ARG A 56 -0.03 0.48 5.93
C ARG A 56 0.77 0.82 4.67
N ILE A 57 0.13 0.75 3.51
CA ILE A 57 0.77 1.07 2.23
C ILE A 57 1.19 2.53 2.19
N TRP A 58 0.30 3.45 2.58
CA TRP A 58 0.63 4.88 2.62
C TRP A 58 1.79 5.16 3.56
N ARG A 59 1.80 4.51 4.73
CA ARG A 59 2.87 4.68 5.72
C ARG A 59 4.21 4.21 5.16
N GLU A 60 4.24 3.05 4.51
CA GLU A 60 5.47 2.52 3.93
C GLU A 60 5.99 3.37 2.79
N ASN A 61 5.13 3.85 1.91
CA ASN A 61 5.53 4.74 0.82
C ASN A 61 6.07 6.05 1.36
N SER A 62 5.42 6.63 2.37
CA SER A 62 5.89 7.86 3.02
C SER A 62 7.26 7.67 3.66
N THR A 63 7.47 6.55 4.37
CA THR A 63 8.75 6.23 4.99
C THR A 63 9.84 6.04 3.94
N HIS A 64 9.53 5.37 2.85
CA HIS A 64 10.46 5.15 1.76
C HIS A 64 10.91 6.46 1.12
N GLU A 65 9.98 7.35 0.82
CA GLU A 65 10.29 8.66 0.26
C GLU A 65 11.15 9.51 1.21
N LYS A 66 10.82 9.47 2.49
CA LYS A 66 11.58 10.21 3.52
C LYS A 66 13.02 9.71 3.59
N ARG A 67 13.24 8.39 3.59
CA ARG A 67 14.58 7.81 3.62
C ARG A 67 15.36 8.17 2.37
N LYS A 68 14.71 8.16 1.22
CA LYS A 68 15.34 8.54 -0.04
C LYS A 68 15.78 9.99 -0.01
N ALA A 69 14.93 10.90 0.47
CA ALA A 69 15.26 12.31 0.60
C ALA A 69 16.43 12.53 1.56
N GLU A 70 16.49 11.83 2.67
CA GLU A 70 17.59 11.89 3.63
C GLU A 70 18.91 11.41 3.00
N ARG A 71 18.88 10.35 2.19
CA ARG A 71 20.08 9.88 1.49
C ARG A 71 20.58 10.89 0.49
N GLU A 72 19.70 11.53 -0.26
CA GLU A 72 20.06 12.54 -1.24
C GLU A 72 20.64 13.77 -0.56
N ALA A 73 20.06 14.21 0.57
CA ALA A 73 20.57 15.31 1.35
C ALA A 73 21.98 15.02 1.88
N ARG A 74 22.22 13.81 2.40
CA ARG A 74 23.55 13.43 2.87
C ARG A 74 24.58 13.37 1.75
N ARG A 75 24.16 12.93 0.57
CA ARG A 75 25.04 12.87 -0.59
C ARG A 75 25.48 14.27 -1.02
N ASN A 76 24.56 15.23 -0.99
CA ASN A 76 24.86 16.63 -1.34
C ASN A 76 25.79 17.30 -0.33
N ASP A 77 25.67 16.94 0.95
CA ASP A 77 26.51 17.49 2.02
C ASP A 77 27.99 17.08 1.92
N ARG A 78 28.29 16.02 1.17
CA ARG A 78 29.66 15.55 0.99
C ARG A 78 30.40 16.23 -0.17
N GLU A 79 29.70 16.95 -0.98
CA GLU A 79 30.29 17.71 -2.06
C GLU A 79 30.58 19.15 -1.60
#